data_71e955dd4293f8f23f683c0c1e12f4e9
#
_entry.id   71e955dd4293f8f23f683c0c1e12f4e9
#
_cell.length_a   1.000
_cell.length_b   1.000
_cell.length_c   1.000
_cell.angle_alpha   90.00
_cell.angle_beta   90.00
_cell.angle_gamma   90.00
#
_symmetry.space_group_name_H-M   'P 1'
#
loop_
_entity.id
_entity.type
_entity.pdbx_description
1 polymer ?
#
loop_
_entity_poly.entity_id
_entity_poly.type
_entity_poly.pdbx_seq_one_letter_code
_entity_poly.pdbx_strand_id
1 'polypeptide(L)'
;MIAIGIIFGKILQNQSMKKFISLIITIIIFTMLYSCEEKESDPGRIKLSFNEKVDRELLKTDTLAYVNEAGNHYMVNEVQYFISKFTLYFNNGESYTVKDNMGIHYVDSDIHDSRYWSVPDDIPSGYPDSIVFVFGLDEADNQSNIFLNPPESNMFWPEQLGGGYHYMKMNGKYLNNNGIQAPFNFHLGIGQTYDTTGQVTGFVQNYFKVSFPLVILSSLPVEIKPNQTTNLILTMNIESWFKTPNTWDFNTMGVMMMQNQEAMHAACENGRDVFLIGALYEL
;
A
#
# COMPACT_ATOMS: atom_id res chain seq x y z
N MET A 1 -58.23 -4.51 43.96
CA MET A 1 -57.22 -5.43 43.43
C MET A 1 -57.70 -6.84 43.05
N ILE A 2 -58.78 -7.35 43.64
CA ILE A 2 -59.29 -8.74 43.40
C ILE A 2 -60.06 -8.83 42.05
N ALA A 3 -60.74 -7.78 41.59
CA ALA A 3 -61.52 -7.82 40.33
C ALA A 3 -60.68 -7.87 39.03
N ILE A 4 -59.50 -7.26 39.06
CA ILE A 4 -58.60 -7.22 37.85
C ILE A 4 -57.94 -8.58 37.62
N GLY A 5 -57.62 -9.33 38.72
CA GLY A 5 -57.05 -10.67 38.62
C GLY A 5 -57.98 -11.72 38.04
N ILE A 6 -59.33 -11.58 38.32
CA ILE A 6 -60.37 -12.51 37.83
C ILE A 6 -60.61 -12.29 36.33
N ILE A 7 -60.56 -11.06 35.84
CA ILE A 7 -60.72 -10.73 34.41
C ILE A 7 -59.50 -11.25 33.61
N PHE A 8 -58.29 -11.09 34.11
CA PHE A 8 -57.07 -11.66 33.45
C PHE A 8 -57.09 -13.19 33.41
N GLY A 9 -57.57 -13.86 34.49
CA GLY A 9 -57.68 -15.31 34.53
C GLY A 9 -58.64 -15.89 33.54
N LYS A 10 -59.80 -15.24 33.28
CA LYS A 10 -60.80 -15.66 32.26
C LYS A 10 -60.32 -15.41 30.83
N ILE A 11 -59.53 -14.39 30.60
CA ILE A 11 -58.93 -14.14 29.28
C ILE A 11 -57.92 -15.24 28.90
N LEU A 12 -57.20 -15.77 29.84
CA LEU A 12 -56.22 -16.86 29.62
C LEU A 12 -56.85 -18.26 29.45
N GLN A 13 -58.16 -18.44 29.77
CA GLN A 13 -58.84 -19.75 29.55
C GLN A 13 -59.48 -19.89 28.18
N ASN A 14 -59.71 -18.82 27.46
CA ASN A 14 -60.33 -18.86 26.11
C ASN A 14 -59.27 -19.26 25.06
N GLN A 15 -59.40 -20.49 24.54
CA GLN A 15 -58.48 -21.02 23.50
C GLN A 15 -58.38 -20.16 22.25
N SER A 16 -59.44 -19.49 21.86
CA SER A 16 -59.46 -18.60 20.70
C SER A 16 -58.60 -17.35 20.96
N MET A 17 -58.62 -16.80 22.17
CA MET A 17 -57.83 -15.62 22.57
C MET A 17 -56.37 -15.95 22.77
N LYS A 18 -56.02 -17.15 23.22
CA LYS A 18 -54.62 -17.62 23.26
C LYS A 18 -54.03 -17.73 21.85
N LYS A 19 -54.78 -18.24 20.90
CA LYS A 19 -54.34 -18.31 19.50
C LYS A 19 -54.14 -16.92 18.91
N PHE A 20 -55.02 -15.98 19.22
CA PHE A 20 -54.93 -14.58 18.74
C PHE A 20 -53.72 -13.84 19.33
N ILE A 21 -53.48 -14.00 20.63
CA ILE A 21 -52.28 -13.45 21.29
C ILE A 21 -51.00 -14.08 20.75
N SER A 22 -50.97 -15.40 20.56
CA SER A 22 -49.87 -16.09 19.94
C SER A 22 -49.57 -15.58 18.52
N LEU A 23 -50.61 -15.37 17.72
CA LEU A 23 -50.49 -14.80 16.37
C LEU A 23 -49.90 -13.40 16.38
N ILE A 24 -50.35 -12.51 17.30
CA ILE A 24 -49.84 -11.18 17.46
C ILE A 24 -48.37 -11.19 17.87
N ILE A 25 -48.01 -12.03 18.84
CA ILE A 25 -46.62 -12.19 19.27
C ILE A 25 -45.73 -12.69 18.12
N THR A 26 -46.24 -13.65 17.34
CA THR A 26 -45.50 -14.17 16.17
C THR A 26 -45.31 -13.10 15.09
N ILE A 27 -46.31 -12.26 14.84
CA ILE A 27 -46.22 -11.15 13.90
C ILE A 27 -45.23 -10.08 14.40
N ILE A 28 -45.23 -9.75 15.69
CA ILE A 28 -44.30 -8.79 16.30
C ILE A 28 -42.87 -9.33 16.22
N ILE A 29 -42.63 -10.61 16.50
CA ILE A 29 -41.31 -11.25 16.37
C ILE A 29 -40.88 -11.24 14.89
N PHE A 30 -41.80 -11.52 13.96
CA PHE A 30 -41.50 -11.51 12.54
C PHE A 30 -41.16 -10.10 12.02
N THR A 31 -41.86 -9.07 12.49
CA THR A 31 -41.55 -7.68 12.13
C THR A 31 -40.26 -7.17 12.78
N MET A 32 -39.88 -7.66 13.95
CA MET A 32 -38.57 -7.35 14.55
C MET A 32 -37.40 -8.04 13.83
N LEU A 33 -37.62 -9.17 13.18
CA LEU A 33 -36.61 -9.83 12.37
C LEU A 33 -36.41 -9.19 10.99
N TYR A 34 -37.37 -8.39 10.50
CA TYR A 34 -37.24 -7.63 9.26
C TYR A 34 -36.70 -6.22 9.46
N SER A 35 -36.42 -5.79 10.69
CA SER A 35 -35.91 -4.45 10.97
C SER A 35 -34.41 -4.55 11.23
N CYS A 36 -33.65 -4.40 10.21
CA CYS A 36 -32.34 -3.81 10.06
C CYS A 36 -31.57 -4.56 8.94
N GLU A 37 -32.00 -4.42 7.70
CA GLU A 37 -31.02 -4.34 6.64
C GLU A 37 -30.46 -2.90 6.74
N GLU A 38 -29.29 -2.74 7.32
CA GLU A 38 -28.48 -1.55 7.02
C GLU A 38 -28.32 -1.52 5.51
N LYS A 39 -28.91 -0.51 4.89
CA LYS A 39 -28.78 -0.30 3.46
C LYS A 39 -27.28 -0.08 3.23
N GLU A 40 -26.60 -1.06 2.65
CA GLU A 40 -25.22 -0.88 2.21
C GLU A 40 -25.16 0.43 1.43
N SER A 41 -24.26 1.31 1.83
CA SER A 41 -24.05 2.56 1.10
C SER A 41 -23.43 2.22 -0.26
N ASP A 42 -23.82 2.97 -1.30
CA ASP A 42 -23.24 2.79 -2.63
C ASP A 42 -21.71 2.87 -2.53
N PRO A 43 -20.97 2.07 -3.29
CA PRO A 43 -19.52 2.10 -3.27
C PRO A 43 -18.97 3.42 -3.85
N GLY A 44 -17.75 3.76 -3.46
CA GLY A 44 -16.94 4.79 -4.08
C GLY A 44 -15.80 4.22 -4.90
N ARG A 45 -14.91 5.08 -5.37
CA ARG A 45 -13.69 4.72 -6.11
C ARG A 45 -12.50 5.48 -5.56
N ILE A 46 -11.31 4.97 -5.86
CA ILE A 46 -10.06 5.68 -5.56
C ILE A 46 -9.23 5.87 -6.83
N LYS A 47 -8.49 6.96 -6.84
CA LYS A 47 -7.40 7.20 -7.79
C LYS A 47 -6.15 7.50 -6.98
N LEU A 48 -5.09 6.76 -7.24
CA LEU A 48 -3.77 6.99 -6.67
C LEU A 48 -2.94 7.83 -7.64
N SER A 49 -2.21 8.80 -7.09
CA SER A 49 -1.21 9.57 -7.82
C SER A 49 0.13 9.42 -7.11
N PHE A 50 1.19 9.20 -7.85
CA PHE A 50 2.53 8.94 -7.32
C PHE A 50 3.46 10.09 -7.66
N ASN A 51 4.18 10.59 -6.65
CA ASN A 51 5.15 11.65 -6.77
C ASN A 51 6.45 11.24 -6.11
N GLU A 52 7.57 11.58 -6.71
CA GLU A 52 8.91 11.50 -6.13
C GLU A 52 9.36 12.91 -5.74
N LYS A 53 9.91 13.07 -4.54
CA LYS A 53 10.42 14.35 -4.03
C LYS A 53 11.81 14.20 -3.43
N VAL A 54 12.56 15.28 -3.43
CA VAL A 54 13.76 15.48 -2.64
C VAL A 54 13.62 16.84 -1.94
N ASP A 55 13.86 16.90 -0.64
CA ASP A 55 13.74 18.12 0.17
C ASP A 55 12.41 18.86 -0.03
N ARG A 56 11.30 18.11 -0.13
CA ARG A 56 9.92 18.59 -0.36
C ARG A 56 9.60 19.10 -1.77
N GLU A 57 10.60 19.24 -2.64
CA GLU A 57 10.43 19.63 -4.04
C GLU A 57 10.28 18.39 -4.94
N LEU A 58 9.56 18.52 -6.05
CA LEU A 58 9.48 17.43 -7.03
C LEU A 58 10.88 17.06 -7.52
N LEU A 59 11.12 15.75 -7.65
CA LEU A 59 12.38 15.21 -8.17
C LEU A 59 12.72 15.84 -9.52
N LYS A 60 13.93 16.37 -9.65
CA LYS A 60 14.53 16.80 -10.90
C LYS A 60 15.55 15.77 -11.32
N THR A 61 15.23 15.00 -12.34
CA THR A 61 16.15 13.99 -12.89
C THR A 61 17.31 14.64 -13.64
N ASP A 62 18.37 13.88 -13.87
CA ASP A 62 19.54 14.22 -14.69
C ASP A 62 20.31 15.48 -14.25
N THR A 63 20.09 15.92 -13.01
CA THR A 63 20.71 17.11 -12.46
C THR A 63 21.44 16.79 -11.17
N LEU A 64 22.74 17.08 -11.09
CA LEU A 64 23.56 16.90 -9.89
C LEU A 64 23.23 18.01 -8.87
N ALA A 65 22.04 17.91 -8.26
CA ALA A 65 21.48 18.96 -7.42
C ALA A 65 21.35 18.57 -5.95
N TYR A 66 21.55 17.29 -5.60
CA TYR A 66 21.22 16.76 -4.29
C TYR A 66 22.46 16.42 -3.48
N VAL A 67 22.32 16.46 -2.15
CA VAL A 67 23.37 16.02 -1.20
C VAL A 67 22.67 15.12 -0.18
N ASN A 68 23.17 13.88 -0.02
CA ASN A 68 22.62 12.98 0.99
C ASN A 68 23.21 13.23 2.39
N GLU A 69 22.73 12.49 3.41
CA GLU A 69 23.20 12.64 4.80
C GLU A 69 24.70 12.33 4.97
N ALA A 70 25.28 11.47 4.13
CA ALA A 70 26.71 11.19 4.12
C ALA A 70 27.57 12.27 3.44
N GLY A 71 26.94 13.32 2.90
CA GLY A 71 27.63 14.40 2.19
C GLY A 71 27.93 14.08 0.72
N ASN A 72 27.42 12.99 0.16
CA ASN A 72 27.62 12.69 -1.25
C ASN A 72 26.72 13.58 -2.12
N HIS A 73 27.31 14.31 -3.06
CA HIS A 73 26.56 14.97 -4.12
C HIS A 73 26.07 13.93 -5.11
N TYR A 74 24.77 13.93 -5.43
CA TYR A 74 24.18 12.93 -6.32
C TYR A 74 23.09 13.51 -7.22
N MET A 75 22.80 12.78 -8.27
CA MET A 75 21.63 12.94 -9.13
C MET A 75 20.91 11.61 -9.28
N VAL A 76 19.60 11.67 -9.49
CA VAL A 76 18.77 10.54 -9.89
C VAL A 76 18.48 10.67 -11.38
N ASN A 77 18.65 9.60 -12.15
CA ASN A 77 18.29 9.58 -13.56
C ASN A 77 16.87 9.04 -13.75
N GLU A 78 16.51 7.95 -13.06
CA GLU A 78 15.20 7.32 -13.14
C GLU A 78 14.85 6.61 -11.82
N VAL A 79 13.55 6.50 -11.54
CA VAL A 79 13.00 5.72 -10.42
C VAL A 79 11.85 4.88 -10.94
N GLN A 80 11.96 3.56 -10.76
CA GLN A 80 10.98 2.58 -11.17
C GLN A 80 10.68 1.66 -9.99
N TYR A 81 9.40 1.39 -9.70
CA TYR A 81 9.03 0.51 -8.58
C TYR A 81 7.64 -0.10 -8.72
N PHE A 82 7.39 -1.14 -7.95
CA PHE A 82 6.08 -1.74 -7.80
C PHE A 82 5.45 -1.40 -6.45
N ILE A 83 4.15 -1.13 -6.49
CA ILE A 83 3.26 -1.12 -5.34
C ILE A 83 2.29 -2.27 -5.52
N SER A 84 2.09 -3.09 -4.49
CA SER A 84 1.13 -4.18 -4.56
C SER A 84 0.28 -4.28 -3.29
N LYS A 85 -0.86 -4.99 -3.37
CA LYS A 85 -1.76 -5.26 -2.24
C LYS A 85 -2.18 -4.00 -1.48
N PHE A 86 -2.51 -2.93 -2.22
CA PHE A 86 -3.03 -1.70 -1.63
C PHE A 86 -4.36 -2.00 -0.92
N THR A 87 -4.38 -1.83 0.40
CA THR A 87 -5.48 -2.24 1.26
C THR A 87 -5.94 -1.06 2.11
N LEU A 88 -7.25 -0.82 2.13
CA LEU A 88 -7.93 0.10 3.03
C LEU A 88 -8.50 -0.70 4.20
N TYR A 89 -8.28 -0.26 5.42
CA TYR A 89 -8.88 -0.81 6.64
C TYR A 89 -9.85 0.20 7.21
N PHE A 90 -11.06 -0.24 7.56
CA PHE A 90 -12.14 0.61 8.05
C PHE A 90 -12.40 0.38 9.55
N ASN A 91 -12.95 1.36 10.22
CA ASN A 91 -13.22 1.36 11.66
C ASN A 91 -14.27 0.32 12.11
N ASN A 92 -15.03 -0.22 11.19
CA ASN A 92 -15.98 -1.32 11.44
C ASN A 92 -15.33 -2.71 11.42
N GLY A 93 -14.00 -2.79 11.21
CA GLY A 93 -13.23 -4.02 11.11
C GLY A 93 -13.19 -4.63 9.71
N GLU A 94 -13.83 -4.00 8.74
CA GLU A 94 -13.74 -4.42 7.33
C GLU A 94 -12.43 -3.96 6.71
N SER A 95 -12.02 -4.63 5.64
CA SER A 95 -10.89 -4.23 4.83
C SER A 95 -11.16 -4.51 3.35
N TYR A 96 -10.59 -3.69 2.51
CA TYR A 96 -10.65 -3.87 1.07
C TYR A 96 -9.26 -3.79 0.45
N THR A 97 -8.84 -4.87 -0.21
CA THR A 97 -7.60 -4.92 -0.99
C THR A 97 -7.94 -4.73 -2.47
N VAL A 98 -7.29 -3.78 -3.13
CA VAL A 98 -7.44 -3.52 -4.56
C VAL A 98 -7.10 -4.77 -5.36
N LYS A 99 -7.95 -5.10 -6.34
CA LYS A 99 -7.85 -6.31 -7.18
C LYS A 99 -7.49 -6.00 -8.63
N ASP A 100 -7.68 -4.75 -9.04
CA ASP A 100 -7.32 -4.29 -10.39
C ASP A 100 -5.88 -4.66 -10.72
N ASN A 101 -5.64 -5.17 -11.93
CA ASN A 101 -4.32 -5.60 -12.40
C ASN A 101 -3.59 -6.52 -11.38
N MET A 102 -4.28 -7.55 -10.85
CA MET A 102 -3.76 -8.45 -9.80
C MET A 102 -3.41 -7.72 -8.48
N GLY A 103 -3.87 -6.50 -8.27
CA GLY A 103 -3.50 -5.65 -7.15
C GLY A 103 -2.08 -5.09 -7.23
N ILE A 104 -1.49 -5.05 -8.43
CA ILE A 104 -0.11 -4.61 -8.69
C ILE A 104 -0.13 -3.37 -9.58
N HIS A 105 0.64 -2.36 -9.20
CA HIS A 105 0.84 -1.16 -10.00
C HIS A 105 2.34 -0.85 -10.15
N TYR A 106 2.73 -0.60 -11.40
CA TYR A 106 4.08 -0.16 -11.76
C TYR A 106 4.14 1.37 -11.83
N VAL A 107 5.16 1.95 -11.25
CA VAL A 107 5.44 3.40 -11.29
C VAL A 107 6.82 3.63 -11.91
N ASP A 108 6.88 4.59 -12.82
CA ASP A 108 8.10 4.99 -13.53
C ASP A 108 8.15 6.52 -13.64
N SER A 109 9.24 7.12 -13.18
CA SER A 109 9.43 8.58 -13.24
C SER A 109 9.40 9.14 -14.66
N ASP A 110 9.73 8.32 -15.66
CA ASP A 110 9.82 8.70 -17.06
C ASP A 110 8.53 8.43 -17.85
N ILE A 111 7.60 7.65 -17.28
CA ILE A 111 6.32 7.31 -17.90
C ILE A 111 5.18 8.00 -17.16
N HIS A 112 4.69 9.11 -17.73
CA HIS A 112 3.66 9.94 -17.11
C HIS A 112 2.44 9.14 -16.64
N ASP A 113 1.90 8.25 -17.46
CA ASP A 113 0.66 7.53 -17.17
C ASP A 113 0.81 6.50 -16.06
N SER A 114 2.01 5.94 -15.86
CA SER A 114 2.30 5.02 -14.75
C SER A 114 2.21 5.70 -13.38
N ARG A 115 2.29 7.02 -13.33
CA ARG A 115 2.18 7.82 -12.10
C ARG A 115 0.73 7.99 -11.62
N TYR A 116 -0.22 7.33 -12.27
CA TYR A 116 -1.63 7.36 -11.91
C TYR A 116 -2.23 5.96 -11.94
N TRP A 117 -2.87 5.57 -10.86
CA TRP A 117 -3.63 4.33 -10.79
C TRP A 117 -5.11 4.65 -10.53
N SER A 118 -5.90 4.65 -11.59
CA SER A 118 -7.35 4.76 -11.49
C SER A 118 -7.92 3.38 -11.22
N VAL A 119 -8.23 3.10 -9.97
CA VAL A 119 -8.75 1.80 -9.53
C VAL A 119 -10.23 1.70 -9.92
N PRO A 120 -10.59 0.76 -10.83
CA PRO A 120 -11.98 0.60 -11.28
C PRO A 120 -12.85 -0.15 -10.27
N ASP A 121 -12.25 -0.71 -9.23
CA ASP A 121 -12.91 -1.50 -8.21
C ASP A 121 -13.98 -0.67 -7.48
N ASP A 122 -15.08 -1.30 -7.13
CA ASP A 122 -16.08 -0.75 -6.22
C ASP A 122 -15.54 -0.89 -4.78
N ILE A 123 -15.15 0.24 -4.20
CA ILE A 123 -14.56 0.33 -2.86
C ILE A 123 -15.68 0.63 -1.84
N PRO A 124 -15.77 -0.05 -0.70
CA PRO A 124 -16.72 0.32 0.35
C PRO A 124 -16.61 1.79 0.71
N SER A 125 -17.74 2.50 0.73
CA SER A 125 -17.75 3.90 1.16
C SER A 125 -17.64 4.01 2.67
N GLY A 126 -17.07 5.12 3.15
CA GLY A 126 -16.85 5.37 4.56
C GLY A 126 -15.46 5.95 4.85
N TYR A 127 -15.08 5.87 6.12
CA TYR A 127 -13.82 6.43 6.61
C TYR A 127 -12.82 5.29 6.89
N PRO A 128 -11.82 5.08 6.05
CA PRO A 128 -10.76 4.15 6.38
C PRO A 128 -9.88 4.70 7.52
N ASP A 129 -9.54 3.82 8.47
CA ASP A 129 -8.63 4.13 9.58
C ASP A 129 -7.18 4.14 9.16
N SER A 130 -6.84 3.22 8.24
CA SER A 130 -5.48 3.07 7.77
C SER A 130 -5.43 2.54 6.34
N ILE A 131 -4.31 2.83 5.70
CA ILE A 131 -3.93 2.28 4.40
C ILE A 131 -2.64 1.49 4.58
N VAL A 132 -2.59 0.31 3.98
CA VAL A 132 -1.40 -0.54 3.95
C VAL A 132 -1.15 -0.97 2.51
N PHE A 133 0.10 -0.98 2.08
CA PHE A 133 0.49 -1.59 0.82
C PHE A 133 1.82 -2.35 0.97
N VAL A 134 2.11 -3.23 0.04
CA VAL A 134 3.41 -3.86 -0.11
C VAL A 134 4.25 -3.01 -1.07
N PHE A 135 5.43 -2.58 -0.62
CA PHE A 135 6.44 -2.03 -1.51
C PHE A 135 7.20 -3.19 -2.15
N GLY A 136 7.14 -3.27 -3.47
CA GLY A 136 7.55 -4.42 -4.25
C GLY A 136 6.45 -5.44 -4.45
N LEU A 137 6.83 -6.68 -4.63
CA LEU A 137 5.95 -7.84 -4.84
C LEU A 137 6.26 -8.87 -3.75
N ASP A 138 5.23 -9.41 -3.10
CA ASP A 138 5.44 -10.50 -2.15
C ASP A 138 5.75 -11.82 -2.89
N GLU A 139 6.10 -12.84 -2.13
CA GLU A 139 6.55 -14.12 -2.68
C GLU A 139 5.50 -14.80 -3.58
N ALA A 140 4.22 -14.61 -3.29
CA ALA A 140 3.14 -15.18 -4.09
C ALA A 140 2.98 -14.47 -5.44
N ASP A 141 3.20 -13.16 -5.46
CA ASP A 141 3.01 -12.31 -6.65
C ASP A 141 4.30 -12.18 -7.47
N ASN A 142 5.48 -12.36 -6.85
CA ASN A 142 6.77 -12.18 -7.53
C ASN A 142 7.21 -13.42 -8.32
N GLN A 143 6.39 -13.79 -9.30
CA GLN A 143 6.67 -14.95 -10.16
C GLN A 143 7.25 -14.50 -11.50
N SER A 144 8.30 -15.19 -11.98
CA SER A 144 8.87 -14.90 -13.29
C SER A 144 7.84 -15.01 -14.42
N ASN A 145 7.93 -14.13 -15.39
CA ASN A 145 7.10 -14.10 -16.60
C ASN A 145 5.60 -13.79 -16.39
N ILE A 146 5.20 -13.21 -15.25
CA ILE A 146 3.81 -12.71 -15.12
C ILE A 146 3.58 -11.44 -15.95
N PHE A 147 4.60 -10.62 -16.17
CA PHE A 147 4.56 -9.47 -17.06
C PHE A 147 5.27 -9.82 -18.37
N LEU A 148 4.48 -9.88 -19.47
CA LEU A 148 4.97 -10.30 -20.77
C LEU A 148 5.45 -9.12 -21.64
N ASN A 149 5.01 -7.91 -21.33
CA ASN A 149 5.25 -6.71 -22.13
C ASN A 149 5.92 -5.61 -21.31
N PRO A 150 6.73 -4.75 -21.94
CA PRO A 150 7.18 -3.51 -21.33
C PRO A 150 6.00 -2.60 -20.96
N PRO A 151 6.15 -1.74 -19.93
CA PRO A 151 7.40 -1.50 -19.20
C PRO A 151 7.70 -2.50 -18.09
N GLU A 152 6.71 -3.20 -17.52
CA GLU A 152 6.85 -4.06 -16.35
C GLU A 152 7.85 -5.22 -16.59
N SER A 153 7.86 -5.80 -17.81
CA SER A 153 8.80 -6.88 -18.13
C SER A 153 10.26 -6.43 -18.07
N ASN A 154 10.55 -5.13 -18.20
CA ASN A 154 11.90 -4.57 -18.05
C ASN A 154 12.40 -4.57 -16.59
N MET A 155 11.50 -4.84 -15.64
CA MET A 155 11.84 -5.00 -14.22
C MET A 155 12.29 -6.41 -13.86
N PHE A 156 12.47 -7.31 -14.83
CA PHE A 156 12.87 -8.69 -14.60
C PHE A 156 14.11 -8.81 -13.71
N TRP A 157 14.04 -9.68 -12.69
CA TRP A 157 15.16 -10.03 -11.83
C TRP A 157 15.81 -11.33 -12.33
N PRO A 158 17.15 -11.40 -12.44
CA PRO A 158 17.81 -12.57 -12.99
C PRO A 158 17.46 -13.87 -12.27
N GLU A 159 17.16 -14.94 -13.02
CA GLU A 159 16.77 -16.25 -12.47
C GLU A 159 17.79 -16.83 -11.50
N GLN A 160 19.11 -16.68 -11.81
CA GLN A 160 20.18 -17.14 -10.94
C GLN A 160 20.28 -16.37 -9.62
N LEU A 161 19.60 -15.22 -9.51
CA LEU A 161 19.51 -14.40 -8.30
C LEU A 161 18.15 -14.53 -7.59
N GLY A 162 17.29 -15.46 -8.03
CA GLY A 162 16.01 -15.74 -7.41
C GLY A 162 14.81 -15.57 -8.34
N GLY A 163 14.98 -14.98 -9.54
CA GLY A 163 13.90 -14.77 -10.50
C GLY A 163 12.87 -13.71 -10.08
N GLY A 164 11.77 -13.62 -10.80
CA GLY A 164 10.75 -12.62 -10.58
C GLY A 164 11.16 -11.25 -11.10
N TYR A 165 10.95 -10.19 -10.30
CA TYR A 165 11.13 -8.80 -10.70
C TYR A 165 11.86 -7.98 -9.64
N HIS A 166 12.51 -6.89 -10.08
CA HIS A 166 12.95 -5.84 -9.18
C HIS A 166 11.74 -5.26 -8.44
N TYR A 167 11.89 -5.01 -7.15
CA TYR A 167 10.88 -4.25 -6.39
C TYR A 167 11.02 -2.76 -6.66
N MET A 168 12.28 -2.31 -6.82
CA MET A 168 12.64 -0.96 -7.23
C MET A 168 13.94 -0.96 -8.01
N LYS A 169 14.04 -0.06 -8.99
CA LYS A 169 15.27 0.39 -9.64
C LYS A 169 15.35 1.90 -9.51
N MET A 170 16.39 2.39 -8.87
CA MET A 170 16.74 3.81 -8.87
C MET A 170 18.17 3.92 -9.38
N ASN A 171 18.31 4.49 -10.55
CA ASN A 171 19.59 4.71 -11.20
C ASN A 171 20.00 6.17 -11.08
N GLY A 172 21.30 6.42 -10.94
CA GLY A 172 21.80 7.77 -10.83
C GLY A 172 23.32 7.83 -10.90
N LYS A 173 23.83 9.01 -10.56
CA LYS A 173 25.27 9.25 -10.44
C LYS A 173 25.56 10.05 -9.18
N TYR A 174 26.76 9.88 -8.64
CA TYR A 174 27.25 10.64 -7.50
C TYR A 174 28.70 11.10 -7.75
N LEU A 175 29.14 12.10 -6.98
CA LEU A 175 30.54 12.47 -6.95
C LEU A 175 31.26 11.58 -5.93
N ASN A 176 32.20 10.77 -6.41
CA ASN A 176 33.04 9.97 -5.53
C ASN A 176 34.09 10.82 -4.78
N ASN A 177 34.86 10.22 -3.88
CA ASN A 177 35.89 10.91 -3.09
C ASN A 177 36.97 11.64 -3.90
N ASN A 178 37.09 11.32 -5.20
CA ASN A 178 38.00 12.00 -6.12
C ASN A 178 37.32 13.14 -6.91
N GLY A 179 36.04 13.46 -6.61
CA GLY A 179 35.26 14.44 -7.34
C GLY A 179 34.85 14.01 -8.76
N ILE A 180 34.91 12.71 -9.05
CA ILE A 180 34.55 12.14 -10.36
C ILE A 180 33.13 11.59 -10.27
N GLN A 181 32.31 11.89 -11.29
CA GLN A 181 30.99 11.29 -11.38
C GLN A 181 31.09 9.78 -11.63
N ALA A 182 30.47 9.00 -10.75
CA ALA A 182 30.35 7.55 -10.84
C ALA A 182 28.87 7.15 -10.81
N PRO A 183 28.46 6.08 -11.53
CA PRO A 183 27.09 5.61 -11.48
C PRO A 183 26.79 4.90 -10.15
N PHE A 184 25.50 4.92 -9.75
CA PHE A 184 24.95 4.02 -8.75
C PHE A 184 23.69 3.35 -9.27
N ASN A 185 23.46 2.09 -8.85
CA ASN A 185 22.27 1.31 -9.12
C ASN A 185 21.69 0.85 -7.78
N PHE A 186 20.75 1.62 -7.25
CA PHE A 186 20.06 1.31 -6.01
C PHE A 186 18.84 0.44 -6.34
N HIS A 187 19.09 -0.88 -6.40
CA HIS A 187 18.12 -1.87 -6.87
C HIS A 187 17.69 -2.78 -5.73
N LEU A 188 16.40 -2.83 -5.46
CA LEU A 188 15.78 -3.75 -4.51
C LEU A 188 15.10 -4.90 -5.25
N GLY A 189 15.20 -6.09 -4.70
CA GLY A 189 14.61 -7.32 -5.20
C GLY A 189 14.89 -8.47 -4.26
N ILE A 190 14.88 -9.70 -4.79
CA ILE A 190 15.23 -10.91 -4.04
C ILE A 190 16.73 -10.89 -3.71
N GLY A 191 17.05 -11.01 -2.42
CA GLY A 191 18.41 -11.15 -1.95
C GLY A 191 18.87 -12.59 -1.93
N GLN A 192 20.19 -12.81 -1.76
CA GLN A 192 20.78 -14.13 -1.75
C GLN A 192 21.59 -14.34 -0.47
N THR A 193 21.63 -15.58 0.00
CA THR A 193 22.61 -16.05 0.99
C THR A 193 23.64 -16.92 0.30
N TYR A 194 24.88 -16.84 0.76
CA TYR A 194 26.02 -17.53 0.14
C TYR A 194 26.73 -18.43 1.15
N ASP A 195 27.30 -19.53 0.68
CA ASP A 195 28.23 -20.32 1.45
C ASP A 195 29.65 -19.72 1.42
N THR A 196 30.58 -20.39 2.10
CA THR A 196 32.00 -19.97 2.15
C THR A 196 32.74 -20.05 0.81
N THR A 197 32.13 -20.68 -0.19
CA THR A 197 32.68 -20.81 -1.56
C THR A 197 32.07 -19.77 -2.50
N GLY A 198 31.09 -18.97 -2.03
CA GLY A 198 30.36 -17.97 -2.83
C GLY A 198 29.21 -18.55 -3.63
N GLN A 199 28.76 -19.79 -3.34
CA GLN A 199 27.56 -20.35 -3.97
C GLN A 199 26.30 -19.90 -3.26
N VAL A 200 25.24 -19.61 -4.02
CA VAL A 200 23.92 -19.25 -3.48
C VAL A 200 23.35 -20.46 -2.74
N THR A 201 22.99 -20.27 -1.47
CA THR A 201 22.41 -21.28 -0.58
C THR A 201 20.95 -21.03 -0.25
N GLY A 202 20.43 -19.83 -0.55
CA GLY A 202 19.03 -19.46 -0.30
C GLY A 202 18.73 -18.06 -0.80
N PHE A 203 17.45 -17.70 -0.68
CA PHE A 203 16.91 -16.42 -1.10
C PHE A 203 16.25 -15.69 0.06
N VAL A 204 16.31 -14.35 0.04
CA VAL A 204 15.72 -13.47 1.04
C VAL A 204 14.73 -12.53 0.37
N GLN A 205 13.51 -12.49 0.89
CA GLN A 205 12.49 -11.59 0.40
C GLN A 205 12.71 -10.18 1.00
N ASN A 206 12.95 -9.19 0.15
CA ASN A 206 13.22 -7.81 0.56
C ASN A 206 12.04 -6.86 0.27
N TYR A 207 10.83 -7.40 0.03
CA TYR A 207 9.63 -6.57 0.05
C TYR A 207 9.27 -6.20 1.49
N PHE A 208 8.55 -5.12 1.68
CA PHE A 208 8.08 -4.72 3.01
C PHE A 208 6.72 -4.02 2.93
N LYS A 209 6.01 -4.01 4.06
CA LYS A 209 4.74 -3.32 4.19
C LYS A 209 4.97 -1.88 4.64
N VAL A 210 4.26 -0.97 3.98
CA VAL A 210 4.15 0.44 4.36
C VAL A 210 2.73 0.65 4.89
N SER A 211 2.60 1.29 6.05
CA SER A 211 1.32 1.50 6.72
C SER A 211 1.15 2.97 7.11
N PHE A 212 -0.02 3.52 6.82
CA PHE A 212 -0.41 4.89 7.17
C PHE A 212 -1.65 4.87 8.05
N PRO A 213 -1.54 5.25 9.33
CA PRO A 213 -2.71 5.55 10.14
C PRO A 213 -3.31 6.89 9.69
N LEU A 214 -4.49 6.86 9.07
CA LEU A 214 -5.13 8.05 8.49
C LEU A 214 -5.72 8.99 9.53
N VAL A 215 -6.04 8.47 10.71
CA VAL A 215 -6.63 9.24 11.82
C VAL A 215 -5.66 10.30 12.37
N ILE A 216 -4.35 10.13 12.15
CA ILE A 216 -3.31 11.00 12.73
C ILE A 216 -2.80 12.05 11.74
N LEU A 217 -2.98 11.82 10.44
CA LEU A 217 -2.24 12.55 9.38
C LEU A 217 -2.95 13.79 8.83
N SER A 218 -4.22 14.00 9.12
CA SER A 218 -4.93 15.17 8.62
C SER A 218 -5.94 15.72 9.62
N SER A 219 -6.09 17.03 9.63
CA SER A 219 -7.21 17.72 10.28
C SER A 219 -8.58 17.36 9.65
N LEU A 220 -8.58 16.64 8.53
CA LEU A 220 -9.76 16.12 7.83
C LEU A 220 -9.53 14.64 7.56
N PRO A 221 -10.42 13.75 8.03
CA PRO A 221 -10.33 12.32 7.76
C PRO A 221 -10.52 12.05 6.26
N VAL A 222 -9.79 11.08 5.71
CA VAL A 222 -10.03 10.58 4.35
C VAL A 222 -11.39 9.90 4.32
N GLU A 223 -12.23 10.29 3.38
CA GLU A 223 -13.56 9.71 3.17
C GLU A 223 -13.68 9.15 1.76
N ILE A 224 -14.09 7.88 1.67
CA ILE A 224 -14.50 7.27 0.41
C ILE A 224 -15.99 7.54 0.24
N LYS A 225 -16.33 8.50 -0.61
CA LYS A 225 -17.71 8.94 -0.81
C LYS A 225 -18.45 8.05 -1.80
N PRO A 226 -19.75 7.75 -1.54
CA PRO A 226 -20.57 7.00 -2.48
C PRO A 226 -20.58 7.63 -3.87
N ASN A 227 -20.43 6.79 -4.91
CA ASN A 227 -20.49 7.21 -6.32
C ASN A 227 -19.48 8.30 -6.73
N GLN A 228 -18.43 8.52 -5.94
CA GLN A 228 -17.37 9.49 -6.21
C GLN A 228 -15.99 8.85 -6.23
N THR A 229 -15.03 9.54 -6.84
CA THR A 229 -13.62 9.13 -6.83
C THR A 229 -12.87 9.97 -5.78
N THR A 230 -12.24 9.30 -4.83
CA THR A 230 -11.34 9.92 -3.85
C THR A 230 -9.92 9.87 -4.39
N ASN A 231 -9.27 11.03 -4.52
CA ASN A 231 -7.89 11.13 -5.00
C ASN A 231 -6.91 11.03 -3.82
N LEU A 232 -6.03 10.04 -3.85
CA LEU A 232 -4.97 9.84 -2.87
C LEU A 232 -3.61 10.09 -3.53
N ILE A 233 -2.73 10.81 -2.84
CA ILE A 233 -1.37 11.08 -3.32
C ILE A 233 -0.39 10.31 -2.46
N LEU A 234 0.37 9.40 -3.07
CA LEU A 234 1.56 8.80 -2.48
C LEU A 234 2.79 9.58 -2.91
N THR A 235 3.56 10.06 -1.95
CA THR A 235 4.83 10.75 -2.20
C THR A 235 5.97 9.90 -1.68
N MET A 236 6.93 9.56 -2.54
CA MET A 236 8.20 8.95 -2.17
C MET A 236 9.23 10.06 -1.92
N ASN A 237 9.78 10.13 -0.70
CA ASN A 237 10.90 11.01 -0.38
C ASN A 237 12.22 10.29 -0.68
N ILE A 238 12.84 10.63 -1.78
CA ILE A 238 14.05 9.95 -2.28
C ILE A 238 15.20 10.06 -1.27
N GLU A 239 15.35 11.21 -0.60
CA GLU A 239 16.41 11.41 0.39
C GLU A 239 16.31 10.47 1.58
N SER A 240 15.10 10.00 1.94
CA SER A 240 14.89 9.09 3.06
C SER A 240 15.55 7.71 2.82
N TRP A 241 15.66 7.27 1.57
CA TRP A 241 16.39 6.04 1.24
C TRP A 241 17.85 6.06 1.69
N PHE A 242 18.44 7.24 1.84
CA PHE A 242 19.87 7.45 2.11
C PHE A 242 20.16 7.95 3.52
N LYS A 243 19.14 7.98 4.42
CA LYS A 243 19.24 8.72 5.68
C LYS A 243 19.13 7.85 6.93
N THR A 244 17.97 7.34 7.24
CA THR A 244 17.64 6.78 8.56
C THR A 244 16.89 5.47 8.43
N PRO A 245 17.24 4.42 9.22
CA PRO A 245 18.27 4.38 10.28
C PRO A 245 19.71 4.24 9.77
N ASN A 246 19.91 3.96 8.49
CA ASN A 246 21.22 3.68 7.92
C ASN A 246 21.65 4.83 7.00
N THR A 247 22.63 5.62 7.42
CA THR A 247 23.23 6.63 6.55
C THR A 247 23.93 5.98 5.38
N TRP A 248 23.51 6.35 4.16
CA TRP A 248 24.02 5.73 2.94
C TRP A 248 25.17 6.54 2.35
N ASP A 249 26.39 6.04 2.46
CA ASP A 249 27.53 6.57 1.74
C ASP A 249 27.81 5.73 0.49
N PHE A 250 27.60 6.31 -0.69
CA PHE A 250 27.84 5.64 -1.98
C PHE A 250 29.28 5.13 -2.15
N ASN A 251 30.25 5.72 -1.45
CA ASN A 251 31.65 5.29 -1.52
C ASN A 251 31.91 4.00 -0.70
N THR A 252 31.07 3.69 0.29
CA THR A 252 31.30 2.56 1.22
C THR A 252 30.20 1.50 1.18
N MET A 253 28.93 1.90 1.09
CA MET A 253 27.80 0.97 1.05
C MET A 253 27.69 0.22 -0.29
N GLY A 254 28.38 0.69 -1.30
CA GLY A 254 28.38 0.13 -2.63
C GLY A 254 27.39 0.80 -3.57
N VAL A 255 27.68 0.67 -4.83
CA VAL A 255 26.93 1.29 -5.94
C VAL A 255 26.08 0.28 -6.70
N MET A 256 26.17 -1.01 -6.34
CA MET A 256 25.43 -2.12 -6.94
C MET A 256 24.92 -3.05 -5.82
N MET A 257 23.61 -3.14 -5.65
CA MET A 257 23.00 -3.84 -4.52
C MET A 257 22.57 -5.28 -4.81
N MET A 258 22.40 -5.68 -6.06
CA MET A 258 21.70 -6.91 -6.45
C MET A 258 22.26 -8.21 -5.82
N GLN A 259 23.51 -8.23 -5.38
CA GLN A 259 24.16 -9.37 -4.70
C GLN A 259 24.65 -9.01 -3.30
N ASN A 260 24.23 -7.84 -2.79
CA ASN A 260 24.62 -7.36 -1.46
C ASN A 260 23.39 -7.35 -0.55
N GLN A 261 23.15 -8.46 0.15
CA GLN A 261 22.00 -8.61 1.04
C GLN A 261 22.06 -7.64 2.24
N GLU A 262 23.24 -7.30 2.74
CA GLU A 262 23.39 -6.32 3.82
C GLU A 262 22.93 -4.93 3.38
N ALA A 263 23.34 -4.49 2.20
CA ALA A 263 22.89 -3.25 1.60
C ALA A 263 21.38 -3.25 1.33
N MET A 264 20.81 -4.35 0.79
CA MET A 264 19.37 -4.48 0.60
C MET A 264 18.60 -4.41 1.91
N HIS A 265 19.11 -5.05 2.96
CA HIS A 265 18.50 -5.00 4.29
C HIS A 265 18.48 -3.57 4.84
N ALA A 266 19.61 -2.87 4.80
CA ALA A 266 19.72 -1.48 5.21
C ALA A 266 18.77 -0.55 4.42
N ALA A 267 18.66 -0.78 3.11
CA ALA A 267 17.70 -0.04 2.28
C ALA A 267 16.25 -0.34 2.67
N CYS A 268 15.88 -1.59 2.96
CA CYS A 268 14.54 -1.93 3.43
C CYS A 268 14.20 -1.31 4.79
N GLU A 269 15.18 -1.18 5.69
CA GLU A 269 14.99 -0.46 6.96
C GLU A 269 14.73 1.03 6.71
N ASN A 270 15.51 1.67 5.84
CA ASN A 270 15.32 3.07 5.45
C ASN A 270 13.99 3.26 4.69
N GLY A 271 13.56 2.28 3.92
CA GLY A 271 12.35 2.33 3.09
C GLY A 271 11.04 2.45 3.87
N ARG A 272 11.02 2.15 5.17
CA ARG A 272 9.80 2.10 5.98
C ARG A 272 9.13 3.45 6.20
N ASP A 273 9.87 4.55 6.14
CA ASP A 273 9.39 5.93 6.33
C ASP A 273 9.57 6.83 5.09
N VAL A 274 9.91 6.23 3.97
CA VAL A 274 10.12 6.93 2.69
C VAL A 274 8.83 7.54 2.15
N PHE A 275 7.69 6.91 2.42
CA PHE A 275 6.43 7.32 1.84
C PHE A 275 5.61 8.22 2.74
N LEU A 276 4.93 9.20 2.11
CA LEU A 276 3.86 9.99 2.71
C LEU A 276 2.58 9.80 1.90
N ILE A 277 1.44 9.87 2.56
CA ILE A 277 0.14 9.86 1.91
C ILE A 277 -0.62 11.15 2.19
N GLY A 278 -1.31 11.66 1.18
CA GLY A 278 -2.21 12.80 1.27
C GLY A 278 -3.50 12.52 0.50
N ALA A 279 -4.54 13.31 0.76
CA ALA A 279 -5.77 13.30 -0.02
C ALA A 279 -5.97 14.66 -0.70
N LEU A 280 -6.34 14.64 -1.98
CA LEU A 280 -6.84 15.82 -2.68
C LEU A 280 -8.36 15.80 -2.63
N TYR A 281 -8.94 16.81 -1.98
CA TYR A 281 -10.34 17.11 -2.11
C TYR A 281 -10.49 18.12 -3.26
N GLU A 282 -11.23 17.76 -4.30
CA GLU A 282 -11.68 18.74 -5.28
C GLU A 282 -12.66 19.67 -4.58
N LEU A 283 -12.31 20.95 -4.52
CA LEU A 283 -13.15 22.03 -3.97
C LEU A 283 -14.27 22.39 -4.95
#